data_b3c57157f486b60949860c9ae0215d84
#
_entry.id   b3c57157f486b60949860c9ae0215d84
#
_cell.length_a   1.000
_cell.length_b   1.000
_cell.length_c   1.000
_cell.angle_alpha   90.00
_cell.angle_beta   90.00
_cell.angle_gamma   90.00
#
_symmetry.space_group_name_H-M   'P 1'
#
loop_
_entity.id
_entity.type
_entity.pdbx_description
1 polymer ?
#
loop_
_entity_poly.entity_id
_entity_poly.type
_entity_poly.pdbx_seq_one_letter_code
_entity_poly.pdbx_strand_id
1 'polypeptide(L)'
;RRIIPPLLFVILIFMPFAWLYLLPDSFIDFSKSILYSLSFGSNYYFHYSGQEYAAESALFKPFLHTWSLAVEEQYYILFPIILIFLFRYLKINLGKLLILFFFLGLLFSDWSSKNYPSQTFYFIHTRLWELMAGSILAYYENKFGHRGKNQLLNLILPSFGFLLIILSIIFFKTYFRHPSFYTLISIIGVCLIIWFSNKNEFIYKILSSKTLVSIGLISYSLYLWHYPLFVFDRITEFSKDNLFNNVLVWSSLLFLSIMSYFIIERPSRNKDIKFSYIFGVILISYFLLIFSNTKVLINNGYFSRTPQILNKNLSMQKPWDLLTDSKNNKCLDNIKRCKFNISSNKNLYLIGDSHMASIMFDLKNRVIEKKYQFITSIVNGCVYFPGFDLVTVNTIVPDKFCNNDYFLDLEKELNNHKDSVIIFGGRFPMYFNEYDYFDNKEGGIENNGMKWNKEYAKKSNYNNIKDSFKNSILKLSKKNKIILIYPIPEVGWDPFKKINLSWVKSKKKTNSQFSFENITTSYDVYKKRSNSTFEL
;
A
#
# COMPACT_ATOMS: atom_id res chain seq x y z
N ARG A 1 17.07 -8.39 -23.23
CA ARG A 1 17.62 -7.25 -23.97
C ARG A 1 16.78 -5.96 -23.89
N ARG A 2 15.45 -6.05 -23.76
CA ARG A 2 14.59 -4.85 -23.75
C ARG A 2 14.34 -4.32 -22.34
N ILE A 3 14.06 -5.19 -21.40
CA ILE A 3 13.49 -4.85 -20.08
C ILE A 3 14.61 -4.66 -19.05
N ILE A 4 15.51 -5.62 -18.93
CA ILE A 4 16.51 -5.66 -17.85
C ILE A 4 17.52 -4.50 -17.93
N PRO A 5 18.19 -4.16 -19.05
CA PRO A 5 19.21 -3.13 -19.06
C PRO A 5 18.72 -1.74 -18.60
N PRO A 6 17.57 -1.20 -19.08
CA PRO A 6 17.06 0.08 -18.59
C PRO A 6 16.66 0.03 -17.11
N LEU A 7 16.09 -1.10 -16.63
CA LEU A 7 15.72 -1.26 -15.21
C LEU A 7 16.97 -1.15 -14.32
N LEU A 8 18.03 -1.90 -14.65
CA LEU A 8 19.30 -1.85 -13.89
C LEU A 8 19.91 -0.46 -13.90
N PHE A 9 19.87 0.22 -15.05
CA PHE A 9 20.38 1.58 -15.18
C PHE A 9 19.64 2.57 -14.27
N VAL A 10 18.31 2.54 -14.26
CA VAL A 10 17.51 3.43 -13.40
C VAL A 10 17.78 3.14 -11.93
N ILE A 11 17.84 1.86 -11.53
CA ILE A 11 18.18 1.47 -10.15
C ILE A 11 19.56 2.02 -9.75
N LEU A 12 20.58 1.83 -10.59
CA LEU A 12 21.95 2.32 -10.33
C LEU A 12 22.00 3.84 -10.12
N ILE A 13 21.25 4.60 -10.93
CA ILE A 13 21.19 6.06 -10.80
C ILE A 13 20.52 6.49 -9.50
N PHE A 14 19.49 5.77 -9.03
CA PHE A 14 18.80 6.14 -7.80
C PHE A 14 19.48 5.65 -6.50
N MET A 15 20.45 4.74 -6.57
CA MET A 15 21.22 4.30 -5.39
C MET A 15 21.91 5.46 -4.64
N PRO A 16 22.65 6.38 -5.30
CA PRO A 16 23.21 7.56 -4.63
C PRO A 16 22.15 8.48 -4.00
N PHE A 17 21.01 8.66 -4.67
CA PHE A 17 19.90 9.46 -4.10
C PHE A 17 19.33 8.79 -2.84
N ALA A 18 19.15 7.48 -2.87
CA ALA A 18 18.70 6.73 -1.70
C ALA A 18 19.70 6.87 -0.54
N TRP A 19 20.99 6.75 -0.82
CA TRP A 19 22.04 6.96 0.17
C TRP A 19 21.99 8.37 0.79
N LEU A 20 21.74 9.40 -0.02
CA LEU A 20 21.76 10.79 0.43
C LEU A 20 20.49 11.18 1.19
N TYR A 21 19.32 10.72 0.76
CA TYR A 21 18.04 11.27 1.19
C TYR A 21 17.16 10.34 2.02
N LEU A 22 17.42 9.02 2.05
CA LEU A 22 16.63 8.10 2.86
C LEU A 22 17.21 7.92 4.26
N LEU A 23 16.36 7.88 5.27
CA LEU A 23 16.73 7.44 6.61
C LEU A 23 17.09 5.95 6.62
N PRO A 24 17.82 5.43 7.64
CA PRO A 24 18.27 4.05 7.66
C PRO A 24 17.17 3.03 7.41
N ASP A 25 16.02 3.13 8.06
CA ASP A 25 14.90 2.19 7.89
C ASP A 25 14.31 2.27 6.48
N SER A 26 14.04 3.48 5.96
CA SER A 26 13.56 3.67 4.58
C SER A 26 14.61 3.20 3.56
N PHE A 27 15.91 3.28 3.89
CA PHE A 27 16.98 2.76 3.03
C PHE A 27 17.08 1.24 3.05
N ILE A 28 16.77 0.60 4.17
CA ILE A 28 16.61 -0.86 4.27
C ILE A 28 15.43 -1.30 3.40
N ASP A 29 14.28 -0.64 3.51
CA ASP A 29 13.09 -0.96 2.71
C ASP A 29 13.31 -0.73 1.22
N PHE A 30 13.99 0.35 0.85
CA PHE A 30 14.45 0.60 -0.51
C PHE A 30 15.31 -0.56 -1.01
N SER A 31 16.33 -0.97 -0.24
CA SER A 31 17.24 -2.04 -0.63
C SER A 31 16.53 -3.39 -0.76
N LYS A 32 15.60 -3.72 0.14
CA LYS A 32 14.74 -4.89 0.00
C LYS A 32 13.92 -4.82 -1.29
N SER A 33 13.27 -3.68 -1.56
CA SER A 33 12.47 -3.50 -2.77
C SER A 33 13.27 -3.71 -4.06
N ILE A 34 14.55 -3.29 -4.08
CA ILE A 34 15.48 -3.53 -5.20
C ILE A 34 15.76 -5.03 -5.35
N LEU A 35 16.14 -5.73 -4.28
CA LEU A 35 16.43 -7.17 -4.34
C LEU A 35 15.22 -7.98 -4.83
N TYR A 36 14.03 -7.64 -4.36
CA TYR A 36 12.79 -8.23 -4.86
C TYR A 36 12.47 -7.84 -6.32
N SER A 37 12.80 -6.62 -6.74
CA SER A 37 12.62 -6.20 -8.13
C SER A 37 13.56 -6.94 -9.08
N LEU A 38 14.81 -7.16 -8.66
CA LEU A 38 15.78 -7.95 -9.42
C LEU A 38 15.37 -9.42 -9.59
N SER A 39 14.66 -9.99 -8.60
CA SER A 39 14.14 -11.36 -8.65
C SER A 39 12.72 -11.46 -9.25
N PHE A 40 12.17 -10.36 -9.77
CA PHE A 40 10.77 -10.28 -10.23
C PHE A 40 9.74 -10.69 -9.18
N GLY A 41 10.05 -10.45 -7.89
CA GLY A 41 9.18 -10.73 -6.74
C GLY A 41 8.64 -9.49 -6.04
N SER A 42 8.83 -8.29 -6.62
CA SER A 42 8.45 -7.02 -5.98
C SER A 42 6.95 -6.89 -5.70
N ASN A 43 6.08 -7.54 -6.48
CA ASN A 43 4.65 -7.60 -6.23
C ASN A 43 4.32 -8.25 -4.87
N TYR A 44 5.00 -9.35 -4.50
CA TYR A 44 4.84 -9.97 -3.18
C TYR A 44 5.38 -9.07 -2.08
N TYR A 45 6.58 -8.49 -2.28
CA TYR A 45 7.18 -7.58 -1.32
C TYR A 45 6.25 -6.40 -0.98
N PHE A 46 5.71 -5.72 -1.98
CA PHE A 46 4.85 -4.56 -1.76
C PHE A 46 3.48 -4.91 -1.19
N HIS A 47 2.96 -6.09 -1.50
CA HIS A 47 1.76 -6.59 -0.84
C HIS A 47 1.97 -6.73 0.67
N TYR A 48 2.99 -7.47 1.10
CA TYR A 48 3.22 -7.75 2.52
C TYR A 48 3.72 -6.52 3.28
N SER A 49 4.65 -5.75 2.72
CA SER A 49 5.17 -4.54 3.36
C SER A 49 4.14 -3.40 3.48
N GLY A 50 3.06 -3.43 2.71
CA GLY A 50 1.95 -2.49 2.82
C GLY A 50 0.94 -2.84 3.91
N GLN A 51 0.99 -4.05 4.46
CA GLN A 51 0.10 -4.53 5.52
C GLN A 51 0.68 -4.39 6.92
N GLU A 52 1.96 -4.05 7.04
CA GLU A 52 2.60 -3.81 8.33
C GLU A 52 1.97 -2.61 9.03
N TYR A 53 1.83 -2.71 10.35
CA TYR A 53 1.34 -1.60 11.17
C TYR A 53 2.27 -0.38 11.03
N ALA A 54 1.69 0.78 10.74
CA ALA A 54 2.42 2.02 10.43
C ALA A 54 3.41 1.88 9.24
N ALA A 55 3.07 1.02 8.26
CA ALA A 55 3.84 0.93 7.02
C ALA A 55 3.99 2.30 6.36
N GLU A 56 5.18 2.59 5.85
CA GLU A 56 5.40 3.80 5.07
C GLU A 56 4.44 3.83 3.88
N SER A 57 3.83 4.99 3.67
CA SER A 57 2.90 5.17 2.55
C SER A 57 3.55 4.76 1.23
N ALA A 58 2.80 4.04 0.41
CA ALA A 58 3.20 3.63 -0.94
C ALA A 58 3.78 4.79 -1.78
N LEU A 59 3.32 6.02 -1.53
CA LEU A 59 3.79 7.22 -2.21
C LEU A 59 5.26 7.60 -1.90
N PHE A 60 5.89 7.00 -0.90
CA PHE A 60 7.29 7.22 -0.51
C PHE A 60 8.21 6.03 -0.84
N LYS A 61 7.70 4.96 -1.47
CA LYS A 61 8.48 3.78 -1.87
C LYS A 61 8.98 3.90 -3.32
N PRO A 62 10.26 4.26 -3.60
CA PRO A 62 10.71 4.69 -4.94
C PRO A 62 10.51 3.68 -6.07
N PHE A 63 10.56 2.38 -5.77
CA PHE A 63 10.40 1.33 -6.78
C PHE A 63 9.09 0.57 -6.69
N LEU A 64 8.06 1.16 -6.05
CA LEU A 64 6.74 0.52 -5.93
C LEU A 64 6.20 0.06 -7.29
N HIS A 65 6.32 0.90 -8.33
CA HIS A 65 5.77 0.62 -9.67
C HIS A 65 6.30 -0.68 -10.29
N THR A 66 7.48 -1.19 -9.86
CA THR A 66 8.04 -2.44 -10.38
C THR A 66 7.19 -3.68 -10.07
N TRP A 67 6.17 -3.56 -9.20
CA TRP A 67 5.25 -4.66 -8.93
C TRP A 67 4.54 -5.16 -10.19
N SER A 68 4.12 -4.27 -11.10
CA SER A 68 3.45 -4.66 -12.34
C SER A 68 4.42 -5.31 -13.32
N LEU A 69 5.65 -4.81 -13.40
CA LEU A 69 6.72 -5.44 -14.19
C LEU A 69 7.01 -6.87 -13.68
N ALA A 70 7.02 -7.08 -12.36
CA ALA A 70 7.22 -8.40 -11.78
C ALA A 70 6.12 -9.38 -12.23
N VAL A 71 4.86 -8.96 -12.24
CA VAL A 71 3.72 -9.79 -12.71
C VAL A 71 3.88 -10.13 -14.20
N GLU A 72 4.29 -9.17 -15.03
CA GLU A 72 4.52 -9.39 -16.46
C GLU A 72 5.66 -10.39 -16.71
N GLU A 73 6.80 -10.24 -16.01
CA GLU A 73 7.94 -11.15 -16.16
C GLU A 73 7.64 -12.56 -15.64
N GLN A 74 6.89 -12.68 -14.53
CA GLN A 74 6.38 -13.97 -14.05
C GLN A 74 5.51 -14.64 -15.13
N TYR A 75 4.66 -13.86 -15.81
CA TYR A 75 3.87 -14.39 -16.93
C TYR A 75 4.76 -14.84 -18.08
N TYR A 76 5.75 -14.07 -18.50
CA TYR A 76 6.66 -14.43 -19.59
C TYR A 76 7.50 -15.67 -19.31
N ILE A 77 7.76 -15.97 -18.04
CA ILE A 77 8.46 -17.20 -17.63
C ILE A 77 7.49 -18.39 -17.57
N LEU A 78 6.36 -18.22 -16.90
CA LEU A 78 5.42 -19.33 -16.64
C LEU A 78 4.62 -19.75 -17.87
N PHE A 79 4.16 -18.79 -18.66
CA PHE A 79 3.26 -19.07 -19.78
C PHE A 79 3.87 -19.97 -20.86
N PRO A 80 5.12 -19.77 -21.33
CA PRO A 80 5.74 -20.70 -22.27
C PRO A 80 5.91 -22.13 -21.72
N ILE A 81 6.25 -22.25 -20.45
CA ILE A 81 6.38 -23.56 -19.78
C ILE A 81 5.05 -24.30 -19.77
N ILE A 82 3.99 -23.60 -19.38
CA ILE A 82 2.61 -24.12 -19.39
C ILE A 82 2.21 -24.52 -20.82
N LEU A 83 2.49 -23.69 -21.82
CA LEU A 83 2.19 -23.99 -23.21
C LEU A 83 2.90 -25.25 -23.70
N ILE A 84 4.20 -25.40 -23.44
CA ILE A 84 4.99 -26.56 -23.84
C ILE A 84 4.38 -27.84 -23.19
N PHE A 85 4.05 -27.78 -21.91
CA PHE A 85 3.41 -28.89 -21.21
C PHE A 85 2.07 -29.27 -21.82
N LEU A 86 1.20 -28.30 -22.07
CA LEU A 86 -0.13 -28.52 -22.65
C LEU A 86 -0.05 -29.12 -24.06
N PHE A 87 0.85 -28.61 -24.92
CA PHE A 87 1.04 -29.13 -26.26
C PHE A 87 1.58 -30.57 -26.27
N ARG A 88 2.56 -30.83 -25.41
CA ARG A 88 3.27 -32.11 -25.41
C ARG A 88 2.45 -33.24 -24.81
N TYR A 89 1.69 -32.98 -23.75
CA TYR A 89 1.05 -34.03 -22.96
C TYR A 89 -0.47 -34.12 -23.13
N LEU A 90 -1.17 -32.98 -23.30
CA LEU A 90 -2.63 -32.98 -23.24
C LEU A 90 -3.32 -32.90 -24.60
N LYS A 91 -2.62 -32.54 -25.70
CA LYS A 91 -3.18 -32.43 -27.08
C LYS A 91 -4.53 -31.67 -27.17
N ILE A 92 -4.78 -30.75 -26.24
CA ILE A 92 -6.03 -29.98 -26.12
C ILE A 92 -6.02 -28.84 -27.12
N ASN A 93 -7.22 -28.44 -27.59
CA ASN A 93 -7.39 -27.23 -28.40
C ASN A 93 -7.01 -25.99 -27.58
N LEU A 94 -5.81 -25.43 -27.84
CA LEU A 94 -5.23 -24.31 -27.09
C LEU A 94 -6.17 -23.11 -27.04
N GLY A 95 -6.84 -22.76 -28.15
CA GLY A 95 -7.73 -21.59 -28.18
C GLY A 95 -8.90 -21.72 -27.20
N LYS A 96 -9.52 -22.91 -27.13
CA LYS A 96 -10.60 -23.18 -26.17
C LYS A 96 -10.10 -23.10 -24.73
N LEU A 97 -8.91 -23.63 -24.49
CA LEU A 97 -8.30 -23.63 -23.16
C LEU A 97 -7.95 -22.20 -22.69
N LEU A 98 -7.36 -21.37 -23.56
CA LEU A 98 -7.06 -19.97 -23.25
C LEU A 98 -8.34 -19.19 -22.91
N ILE A 99 -9.41 -19.38 -23.68
CA ILE A 99 -10.72 -18.76 -23.42
C ILE A 99 -11.28 -19.22 -22.07
N LEU A 100 -11.21 -20.52 -21.77
CA LEU A 100 -11.67 -21.05 -20.48
C LEU A 100 -10.93 -20.43 -19.30
N PHE A 101 -9.60 -20.41 -19.35
CA PHE A 101 -8.79 -19.81 -18.28
C PHE A 101 -8.97 -18.29 -18.18
N PHE A 102 -9.21 -17.61 -19.29
CA PHE A 102 -9.56 -16.19 -19.29
C PHE A 102 -10.83 -15.94 -18.46
N PHE A 103 -11.90 -16.68 -18.73
CA PHE A 103 -13.16 -16.48 -17.99
C PHE A 103 -13.06 -16.94 -16.54
N LEU A 104 -12.40 -18.06 -16.25
CA LEU A 104 -12.17 -18.51 -14.87
C LEU A 104 -11.33 -17.49 -14.09
N GLY A 105 -10.28 -16.96 -14.70
CA GLY A 105 -9.44 -15.93 -14.10
C GLY A 105 -10.18 -14.63 -13.83
N LEU A 106 -11.03 -14.19 -14.76
CA LEU A 106 -11.87 -12.99 -14.59
C LEU A 106 -12.89 -13.17 -13.46
N LEU A 107 -13.61 -14.28 -13.41
CA LEU A 107 -14.58 -14.58 -12.34
C LEU A 107 -13.89 -14.65 -10.98
N PHE A 108 -12.76 -15.36 -10.91
CA PHE A 108 -11.96 -15.44 -9.69
C PHE A 108 -11.45 -14.06 -9.25
N SER A 109 -10.99 -13.26 -10.20
CA SER A 109 -10.49 -11.89 -9.92
C SER A 109 -11.60 -10.98 -9.39
N ASP A 110 -12.80 -11.00 -9.98
CA ASP A 110 -13.94 -10.20 -9.49
C ASP A 110 -14.37 -10.63 -8.08
N TRP A 111 -14.46 -11.94 -7.82
CA TRP A 111 -14.75 -12.47 -6.49
C TRP A 111 -13.65 -12.08 -5.48
N SER A 112 -12.39 -12.27 -5.84
CA SER A 112 -11.24 -11.97 -4.98
C SER A 112 -11.11 -10.48 -4.68
N SER A 113 -11.44 -9.60 -5.62
CA SER A 113 -11.39 -8.14 -5.42
C SER A 113 -12.37 -7.63 -4.37
N LYS A 114 -13.45 -8.38 -4.11
CA LYS A 114 -14.40 -8.09 -3.02
C LYS A 114 -13.86 -8.49 -1.65
N ASN A 115 -13.20 -9.63 -1.58
CA ASN A 115 -12.84 -10.27 -0.32
C ASN A 115 -11.38 -9.98 0.09
N TYR A 116 -10.48 -9.85 -0.88
CA TYR A 116 -9.03 -9.72 -0.69
C TYR A 116 -8.42 -8.66 -1.63
N PRO A 117 -8.83 -7.38 -1.55
CA PRO A 117 -8.49 -6.35 -2.55
C PRO A 117 -6.98 -6.16 -2.74
N SER A 118 -6.18 -6.15 -1.68
CA SER A 118 -4.73 -5.99 -1.78
C SER A 118 -4.05 -7.17 -2.47
N GLN A 119 -4.40 -8.41 -2.12
CA GLN A 119 -3.87 -9.60 -2.79
C GLN A 119 -4.25 -9.61 -4.27
N THR A 120 -5.51 -9.29 -4.56
CA THR A 120 -6.05 -9.25 -5.92
C THR A 120 -5.31 -8.24 -6.78
N PHE A 121 -4.91 -7.12 -6.20
CA PHE A 121 -4.19 -6.07 -6.91
C PHE A 121 -2.76 -6.50 -7.31
N TYR A 122 -2.04 -7.17 -6.41
CA TYR A 122 -0.61 -7.45 -6.59
C TYR A 122 -0.29 -8.81 -7.21
N PHE A 123 -1.15 -9.83 -7.08
CA PHE A 123 -0.76 -11.20 -7.41
C PHE A 123 -1.07 -11.60 -8.85
N ILE A 124 -0.17 -12.39 -9.44
CA ILE A 124 -0.28 -12.83 -10.84
C ILE A 124 -1.56 -13.62 -11.12
N HIS A 125 -2.00 -14.51 -10.22
CA HIS A 125 -3.14 -15.39 -10.45
C HIS A 125 -4.48 -14.65 -10.62
N THR A 126 -4.59 -13.44 -10.12
CA THR A 126 -5.77 -12.56 -10.29
C THR A 126 -5.65 -11.62 -11.47
N ARG A 127 -4.44 -11.46 -12.04
CA ARG A 127 -4.16 -10.61 -13.20
C ARG A 127 -3.86 -11.38 -14.48
N LEU A 128 -3.68 -12.69 -14.37
CA LEU A 128 -3.32 -13.57 -15.48
C LEU A 128 -4.28 -13.40 -16.67
N TRP A 129 -5.58 -13.27 -16.42
CA TRP A 129 -6.60 -13.13 -17.45
C TRP A 129 -6.42 -11.86 -18.32
N GLU A 130 -5.89 -10.77 -17.75
CA GLU A 130 -5.59 -9.53 -18.49
C GLU A 130 -4.54 -9.79 -19.57
N LEU A 131 -3.45 -10.49 -19.22
CA LEU A 131 -2.38 -10.87 -20.15
C LEU A 131 -2.83 -11.97 -21.13
N MET A 132 -3.69 -12.87 -20.67
CA MET A 132 -4.28 -13.94 -21.52
C MET A 132 -5.15 -13.37 -22.63
N ALA A 133 -5.81 -12.22 -22.45
CA ALA A 133 -6.55 -11.54 -23.53
C ALA A 133 -5.63 -11.28 -24.73
N GLY A 134 -4.42 -10.78 -24.50
CA GLY A 134 -3.42 -10.61 -25.54
C GLY A 134 -2.96 -11.92 -26.20
N SER A 135 -2.81 -12.99 -25.40
CA SER A 135 -2.43 -14.30 -25.91
C SER A 135 -3.53 -14.94 -26.75
N ILE A 136 -4.80 -14.72 -26.40
CA ILE A 136 -5.94 -15.16 -27.20
C ILE A 136 -5.93 -14.45 -28.56
N LEU A 137 -5.72 -13.13 -28.57
CA LEU A 137 -5.60 -12.38 -29.82
C LEU A 137 -4.48 -12.92 -30.69
N ALA A 138 -3.28 -13.12 -30.13
CA ALA A 138 -2.14 -13.63 -30.87
C ALA A 138 -2.39 -15.04 -31.44
N TYR A 139 -3.04 -15.92 -30.67
CA TYR A 139 -3.40 -17.26 -31.14
C TYR A 139 -4.35 -17.22 -32.34
N TYR A 140 -5.40 -16.40 -32.26
CA TYR A 140 -6.37 -16.31 -33.35
C TYR A 140 -5.81 -15.57 -34.57
N GLU A 141 -4.95 -14.57 -34.35
CA GLU A 141 -4.24 -13.90 -35.44
C GLU A 141 -3.38 -14.87 -36.24
N ASN A 142 -2.60 -15.73 -35.57
CA ASN A 142 -1.80 -16.74 -36.24
C ASN A 142 -2.64 -17.78 -37.00
N LYS A 143 -3.85 -18.08 -36.52
CA LYS A 143 -4.71 -19.10 -37.09
C LYS A 143 -5.56 -18.61 -38.28
N PHE A 144 -6.09 -17.39 -38.18
CA PHE A 144 -7.07 -16.83 -39.13
C PHE A 144 -6.59 -15.61 -39.89
N GLY A 145 -5.40 -15.11 -39.59
CA GLY A 145 -4.91 -13.83 -40.08
C GLY A 145 -5.57 -12.63 -39.36
N HIS A 146 -5.08 -11.46 -39.65
CA HIS A 146 -5.64 -10.20 -39.12
C HIS A 146 -6.99 -9.91 -39.76
N ARG A 147 -7.98 -9.58 -38.97
CA ARG A 147 -9.20 -8.81 -39.30
C ARG A 147 -10.34 -9.60 -39.88
N GLY A 148 -11.53 -9.06 -39.61
CA GLY A 148 -12.76 -9.40 -40.31
C GLY A 148 -12.76 -8.91 -41.76
N LYS A 149 -13.44 -9.61 -42.64
CA LYS A 149 -13.60 -9.21 -44.05
C LYS A 149 -14.55 -8.00 -44.20
N ASN A 150 -15.29 -7.64 -43.16
CA ASN A 150 -16.31 -6.57 -43.20
C ASN A 150 -15.67 -5.21 -42.92
N GLN A 151 -15.62 -4.35 -43.94
CA GLN A 151 -15.02 -3.01 -43.85
C GLN A 151 -15.72 -2.11 -42.81
N LEU A 152 -17.03 -2.23 -42.64
CA LEU A 152 -17.80 -1.43 -41.69
C LEU A 152 -17.41 -1.78 -40.23
N LEU A 153 -17.25 -3.07 -39.93
CA LEU A 153 -16.80 -3.50 -38.61
C LEU A 153 -15.38 -3.03 -38.31
N ASN A 154 -14.50 -3.05 -39.31
CA ASN A 154 -13.11 -2.59 -39.15
C ASN A 154 -13.05 -1.05 -38.92
N LEU A 155 -14.04 -0.29 -39.34
CA LEU A 155 -14.13 1.15 -39.07
C LEU A 155 -14.71 1.45 -37.68
N ILE A 156 -15.79 0.76 -37.32
CA ILE A 156 -16.55 1.07 -36.08
C ILE A 156 -15.87 0.52 -34.84
N LEU A 157 -15.39 -0.73 -34.86
CA LEU A 157 -14.89 -1.41 -33.66
C LEU A 157 -13.64 -0.79 -33.06
N PRO A 158 -12.62 -0.32 -33.81
CA PRO A 158 -11.50 0.42 -33.23
C PRO A 158 -11.91 1.73 -32.57
N SER A 159 -12.88 2.45 -33.21
CA SER A 159 -13.40 3.72 -32.70
C SER A 159 -14.17 3.50 -31.40
N PHE A 160 -14.99 2.46 -31.34
CA PHE A 160 -15.67 2.03 -30.12
C PHE A 160 -14.69 1.58 -29.04
N GLY A 161 -13.66 0.80 -29.41
CA GLY A 161 -12.59 0.40 -28.49
C GLY A 161 -11.84 1.60 -27.89
N PHE A 162 -11.54 2.60 -28.71
CA PHE A 162 -10.91 3.84 -28.26
C PHE A 162 -11.82 4.62 -27.30
N LEU A 163 -13.11 4.70 -27.59
CA LEU A 163 -14.11 5.29 -26.71
C LEU A 163 -14.17 4.58 -25.36
N LEU A 164 -14.18 3.24 -25.33
CA LEU A 164 -14.17 2.48 -24.08
C LEU A 164 -12.96 2.80 -23.21
N ILE A 165 -11.77 2.97 -23.80
CA ILE A 165 -10.55 3.35 -23.06
C ILE A 165 -10.70 4.75 -22.47
N ILE A 166 -11.16 5.73 -23.27
CA ILE A 166 -11.38 7.11 -22.79
C ILE A 166 -12.41 7.14 -21.66
N LEU A 167 -13.53 6.44 -21.81
CA LEU A 167 -14.55 6.35 -20.76
C LEU A 167 -13.98 5.71 -19.48
N SER A 168 -13.16 4.68 -19.61
CA SER A 168 -12.49 4.07 -18.46
C SER A 168 -11.59 5.07 -17.73
N ILE A 169 -10.82 5.88 -18.45
CA ILE A 169 -9.93 6.90 -17.85
C ILE A 169 -10.73 8.00 -17.13
N ILE A 170 -11.86 8.43 -17.70
CA ILE A 170 -12.66 9.53 -17.14
C ILE A 170 -13.49 9.07 -15.93
N PHE A 171 -14.11 7.89 -16.03
CA PHE A 171 -15.12 7.45 -15.06
C PHE A 171 -14.60 6.53 -13.99
N PHE A 172 -13.48 5.81 -14.19
CA PHE A 172 -12.95 4.93 -13.16
C PHE A 172 -12.24 5.74 -12.08
N LYS A 173 -12.86 5.77 -10.91
CA LYS A 173 -12.33 6.43 -9.71
C LYS A 173 -11.76 5.38 -8.76
N THR A 174 -11.05 5.81 -7.73
CA THR A 174 -10.35 4.98 -6.74
C THR A 174 -11.24 3.99 -5.98
N TYR A 175 -12.55 4.19 -5.96
CA TYR A 175 -13.48 3.28 -5.30
C TYR A 175 -13.91 2.09 -6.18
N PHE A 176 -13.62 2.11 -7.50
CA PHE A 176 -13.89 0.94 -8.35
C PHE A 176 -12.91 -0.18 -8.04
N ARG A 177 -13.45 -1.39 -7.87
CA ARG A 177 -12.63 -2.58 -7.63
C ARG A 177 -11.78 -2.91 -8.84
N HIS A 178 -10.52 -3.23 -8.60
CA HIS A 178 -9.57 -3.54 -9.66
C HIS A 178 -8.55 -4.58 -9.17
N PRO A 179 -8.26 -5.64 -9.97
CA PRO A 179 -8.92 -6.04 -11.23
C PRO A 179 -10.31 -6.67 -11.01
N SER A 180 -11.23 -6.44 -11.95
CA SER A 180 -12.63 -6.91 -11.87
C SER A 180 -13.30 -6.80 -13.24
N PHE A 181 -14.64 -7.04 -13.31
CA PHE A 181 -15.42 -6.78 -14.52
C PHE A 181 -15.31 -5.35 -15.03
N TYR A 182 -15.05 -4.35 -14.19
CA TYR A 182 -14.80 -2.98 -14.64
C TYR A 182 -13.52 -2.89 -15.50
N THR A 183 -12.46 -3.61 -15.11
CA THR A 183 -11.21 -3.68 -15.87
C THR A 183 -11.40 -4.28 -17.26
N LEU A 184 -12.35 -5.22 -17.40
CA LEU A 184 -12.66 -5.87 -18.67
C LEU A 184 -13.04 -4.85 -19.76
N ILE A 185 -13.67 -3.72 -19.41
CA ILE A 185 -14.07 -2.67 -20.36
C ILE A 185 -12.83 -2.11 -21.07
N SER A 186 -11.78 -1.78 -20.32
CA SER A 186 -10.52 -1.28 -20.89
C SER A 186 -9.82 -2.35 -21.73
N ILE A 187 -9.80 -3.61 -21.26
CA ILE A 187 -9.17 -4.74 -21.96
C ILE A 187 -9.88 -4.99 -23.30
N ILE A 188 -11.21 -5.01 -23.32
CA ILE A 188 -11.97 -5.14 -24.57
C ILE A 188 -11.63 -3.97 -25.51
N GLY A 189 -11.56 -2.73 -24.99
CA GLY A 189 -11.19 -1.57 -25.79
C GLY A 189 -9.84 -1.75 -26.51
N VAL A 190 -8.81 -2.18 -25.77
CA VAL A 190 -7.49 -2.47 -26.34
C VAL A 190 -7.54 -3.61 -27.36
N CYS A 191 -8.25 -4.70 -27.04
CA CYS A 191 -8.40 -5.85 -27.95
C CYS A 191 -9.06 -5.46 -29.27
N LEU A 192 -10.09 -4.63 -29.23
CA LEU A 192 -10.79 -4.14 -30.44
C LEU A 192 -9.86 -3.29 -31.32
N ILE A 193 -9.06 -2.41 -30.72
CA ILE A 193 -8.08 -1.61 -31.46
C ILE A 193 -7.02 -2.51 -32.10
N ILE A 194 -6.42 -3.43 -31.35
CA ILE A 194 -5.37 -4.30 -31.86
C ILE A 194 -5.90 -5.16 -33.02
N TRP A 195 -7.10 -5.74 -32.89
CA TRP A 195 -7.63 -6.69 -33.86
C TRP A 195 -8.15 -6.05 -35.13
N PHE A 196 -8.84 -4.90 -35.04
CA PHE A 196 -9.59 -4.31 -36.14
C PHE A 196 -8.94 -3.08 -36.79
N SER A 197 -7.94 -2.42 -36.19
CA SER A 197 -7.34 -1.21 -36.77
C SER A 197 -6.63 -1.44 -38.11
N ASN A 198 -6.87 -0.58 -39.09
CA ASN A 198 -6.28 -0.67 -40.43
C ASN A 198 -5.72 0.68 -40.91
N LYS A 199 -4.73 0.61 -41.85
CA LYS A 199 -3.90 1.74 -42.30
C LYS A 199 -4.67 3.00 -42.75
N ASN A 200 -5.86 2.89 -43.24
CA ASN A 200 -6.64 4.04 -43.80
C ASN A 200 -7.71 4.56 -42.84
N GLU A 201 -7.85 3.98 -41.66
CA GLU A 201 -8.90 4.29 -40.69
C GLU A 201 -8.51 5.43 -39.75
N PHE A 202 -9.52 6.11 -39.20
CA PHE A 202 -9.34 7.27 -38.33
C PHE A 202 -8.50 6.97 -37.10
N ILE A 203 -8.81 5.91 -36.36
CA ILE A 203 -8.06 5.51 -35.14
C ILE A 203 -6.63 5.12 -35.47
N TYR A 204 -6.43 4.39 -36.56
CA TYR A 204 -5.05 4.07 -36.99
C TYR A 204 -4.26 5.36 -37.30
N LYS A 205 -4.82 6.33 -38.02
CA LYS A 205 -4.13 7.59 -38.33
C LYS A 205 -3.76 8.36 -37.08
N ILE A 206 -4.64 8.40 -36.08
CA ILE A 206 -4.34 9.04 -34.78
C ILE A 206 -3.20 8.31 -34.10
N LEU A 207 -3.33 7.00 -33.88
CA LEU A 207 -2.36 6.22 -33.11
C LEU A 207 -1.02 6.04 -33.81
N SER A 208 -0.98 6.07 -35.15
CA SER A 208 0.23 6.02 -35.95
C SER A 208 0.87 7.40 -36.21
N SER A 209 0.34 8.47 -35.63
CA SER A 209 0.96 9.80 -35.73
C SER A 209 2.37 9.78 -35.14
N LYS A 210 3.30 10.55 -35.76
CA LYS A 210 4.71 10.60 -35.34
C LYS A 210 4.87 10.91 -33.85
N THR A 211 4.04 11.80 -33.32
CA THR A 211 4.07 12.19 -31.90
C THR A 211 3.70 11.03 -30.98
N LEU A 212 2.57 10.35 -31.23
CA LEU A 212 2.14 9.23 -30.36
C LEU A 212 3.06 8.03 -30.46
N VAL A 213 3.56 7.73 -31.67
CA VAL A 213 4.56 6.67 -31.86
C VAL A 213 5.86 7.01 -31.13
N SER A 214 6.34 8.26 -31.17
CA SER A 214 7.53 8.67 -30.43
C SER A 214 7.36 8.53 -28.91
N ILE A 215 6.21 8.92 -28.37
CA ILE A 215 5.86 8.71 -26.96
C ILE A 215 5.83 7.21 -26.64
N GLY A 216 5.20 6.40 -27.50
CA GLY A 216 5.17 4.95 -27.33
C GLY A 216 6.56 4.28 -27.34
N LEU A 217 7.50 4.80 -28.13
CA LEU A 217 8.86 4.29 -28.18
C LEU A 217 9.62 4.51 -26.87
N ILE A 218 9.44 5.67 -26.22
CA ILE A 218 10.10 6.00 -24.94
C ILE A 218 9.28 5.58 -23.72
N SER A 219 8.08 5.00 -23.90
CA SER A 219 7.12 4.75 -22.83
C SER A 219 7.67 3.86 -21.71
N TYR A 220 8.46 2.85 -22.06
CA TYR A 220 9.07 1.97 -21.06
C TYR A 220 10.12 2.71 -20.21
N SER A 221 10.98 3.48 -20.83
CA SER A 221 11.93 4.34 -20.10
C SER A 221 11.17 5.35 -19.23
N LEU A 222 10.10 5.97 -19.74
CA LEU A 222 9.26 6.90 -19.00
C LEU A 222 8.58 6.25 -17.79
N TYR A 223 8.09 5.01 -17.94
CA TYR A 223 7.56 4.19 -16.86
C TYR A 223 8.62 3.90 -15.79
N LEU A 224 9.86 3.64 -16.14
CA LEU A 224 10.91 3.36 -15.15
C LEU A 224 11.32 4.62 -14.36
N TRP A 225 11.38 5.78 -15.01
CA TRP A 225 11.87 7.02 -14.40
C TRP A 225 10.82 7.77 -13.58
N HIS A 226 9.52 7.73 -13.98
CA HIS A 226 8.51 8.61 -13.40
C HIS A 226 8.34 8.42 -11.89
N TYR A 227 8.24 7.17 -11.44
CA TYR A 227 7.87 6.89 -10.07
C TYR A 227 8.98 7.24 -9.07
N PRO A 228 10.26 6.76 -9.24
CA PRO A 228 11.34 7.15 -8.35
C PRO A 228 11.57 8.66 -8.34
N LEU A 229 11.50 9.32 -9.51
CA LEU A 229 11.69 10.76 -9.60
C LEU A 229 10.66 11.52 -8.76
N PHE A 230 9.37 11.18 -8.90
CA PHE A 230 8.31 11.81 -8.11
C PHE A 230 8.37 11.45 -6.63
N VAL A 231 8.85 10.26 -6.27
CA VAL A 231 9.05 9.90 -4.85
C VAL A 231 10.16 10.75 -4.24
N PHE A 232 11.31 10.88 -4.89
CA PHE A 232 12.39 11.74 -4.37
C PHE A 232 12.01 13.22 -4.36
N ASP A 233 11.21 13.69 -5.32
CA ASP A 233 10.64 15.04 -5.28
C ASP A 233 9.77 15.24 -4.01
N ARG A 234 8.90 14.28 -3.69
CA ARG A 234 8.09 14.32 -2.45
C ARG A 234 8.93 14.26 -1.17
N ILE A 235 9.96 13.41 -1.14
CA ILE A 235 10.87 13.28 0.01
C ILE A 235 11.63 14.59 0.26
N THR A 236 12.07 15.24 -0.80
CA THR A 236 12.86 16.47 -0.72
C THR A 236 12.00 17.75 -0.67
N GLU A 237 10.71 17.64 -0.93
CA GLU A 237 9.78 18.77 -1.16
C GLU A 237 10.35 19.79 -2.17
N PHE A 238 11.06 19.29 -3.20
CA PHE A 238 11.78 20.16 -4.14
C PHE A 238 10.84 21.01 -5.00
N SER A 239 9.75 20.41 -5.50
CA SER A 239 8.77 21.11 -6.35
C SER A 239 7.62 21.75 -5.56
N LYS A 240 7.55 21.52 -4.22
CA LYS A 240 6.48 22.01 -3.38
C LYS A 240 6.41 23.53 -3.41
N ASP A 241 5.24 24.05 -3.73
CA ASP A 241 4.93 25.48 -3.78
C ASP A 241 5.81 26.31 -4.75
N ASN A 242 6.53 25.65 -5.69
CA ASN A 242 7.38 26.29 -6.68
C ASN A 242 7.11 25.75 -8.09
N LEU A 243 6.43 26.55 -8.91
CA LEU A 243 6.08 26.20 -10.30
C LEU A 243 7.32 25.89 -11.16
N PHE A 244 8.39 26.67 -11.02
CA PHE A 244 9.62 26.47 -11.77
C PHE A 244 10.26 25.11 -11.47
N ASN A 245 10.36 24.75 -10.18
CA ASN A 245 10.87 23.44 -9.78
C ASN A 245 9.97 22.30 -10.26
N ASN A 246 8.66 22.50 -10.27
CA ASN A 246 7.71 21.53 -10.82
C ASN A 246 7.96 21.30 -12.32
N VAL A 247 8.10 22.36 -13.10
CA VAL A 247 8.47 22.28 -14.52
C VAL A 247 9.83 21.57 -14.71
N LEU A 248 10.82 21.83 -13.84
CA LEU A 248 12.10 21.13 -13.88
C LEU A 248 11.96 19.64 -13.64
N VAL A 249 11.12 19.19 -12.69
CA VAL A 249 10.89 17.76 -12.44
C VAL A 249 10.29 17.08 -13.67
N TRP A 250 9.25 17.67 -14.28
CA TRP A 250 8.64 17.12 -15.50
C TRP A 250 9.58 17.12 -16.69
N SER A 251 10.36 18.18 -16.87
CA SER A 251 11.36 18.28 -17.94
C SER A 251 12.48 17.26 -17.74
N SER A 252 12.93 17.07 -16.49
CA SER A 252 13.92 16.05 -16.13
C SER A 252 13.41 14.65 -16.42
N LEU A 253 12.14 14.35 -16.10
CA LEU A 253 11.52 13.08 -16.41
C LEU A 253 11.58 12.79 -17.92
N LEU A 254 11.16 13.75 -18.73
CA LEU A 254 11.16 13.60 -20.19
C LEU A 254 12.59 13.44 -20.72
N PHE A 255 13.51 14.29 -20.29
CA PHE A 255 14.92 14.25 -20.70
C PHE A 255 15.58 12.91 -20.35
N LEU A 256 15.47 12.47 -19.10
CA LEU A 256 16.05 11.20 -18.64
C LEU A 256 15.45 9.99 -19.36
N SER A 257 14.14 10.03 -19.64
CA SER A 257 13.47 8.97 -20.39
C SER A 257 13.97 8.89 -21.84
N ILE A 258 14.13 10.02 -22.51
CA ILE A 258 14.70 10.09 -23.87
C ILE A 258 16.16 9.61 -23.86
N MET A 259 16.97 10.10 -22.95
CA MET A 259 18.37 9.69 -22.78
C MET A 259 18.47 8.17 -22.55
N SER A 260 17.70 7.66 -21.61
CA SER A 260 17.66 6.22 -21.29
C SER A 260 17.26 5.37 -22.51
N TYR A 261 16.27 5.83 -23.27
CA TYR A 261 15.85 5.16 -24.50
C TYR A 261 16.99 5.09 -25.53
N PHE A 262 17.63 6.23 -25.86
CA PHE A 262 18.64 6.28 -26.91
C PHE A 262 19.99 5.65 -26.49
N ILE A 263 20.38 5.79 -25.22
CA ILE A 263 21.70 5.33 -24.75
C ILE A 263 21.67 3.86 -24.29
N ILE A 264 20.56 3.42 -23.68
CA ILE A 264 20.48 2.09 -23.06
C ILE A 264 19.49 1.18 -23.80
N GLU A 265 18.21 1.58 -23.92
CA GLU A 265 17.17 0.69 -24.41
C GLU A 265 17.36 0.33 -25.88
N ARG A 266 17.51 1.33 -26.75
CA ARG A 266 17.66 1.13 -28.20
C ARG A 266 18.94 0.35 -28.55
N PRO A 267 20.14 0.67 -28.01
CA PRO A 267 21.37 -0.11 -28.26
C PRO A 267 21.28 -1.54 -27.74
N SER A 268 20.68 -1.77 -26.55
CA SER A 268 20.53 -3.12 -26.00
C SER A 268 19.65 -4.02 -26.88
N ARG A 269 18.71 -3.45 -27.64
CA ARG A 269 17.86 -4.16 -28.59
C ARG A 269 18.50 -4.42 -29.93
N ASN A 270 19.60 -3.72 -30.25
CA ASN A 270 20.29 -3.88 -31.54
C ASN A 270 20.89 -5.29 -31.67
N LYS A 271 20.52 -6.00 -32.73
CA LYS A 271 20.97 -7.36 -32.99
C LYS A 271 22.44 -7.42 -33.42
N ASP A 272 23.01 -6.32 -33.93
CA ASP A 272 24.41 -6.24 -34.34
C ASP A 272 25.36 -6.29 -33.13
N ILE A 273 24.90 -5.89 -31.95
CA ILE A 273 25.66 -6.02 -30.72
C ILE A 273 25.60 -7.48 -30.23
N LYS A 274 26.77 -8.10 -30.05
CA LYS A 274 26.87 -9.49 -29.56
C LYS A 274 26.15 -9.64 -28.22
N PHE A 275 25.33 -10.70 -28.10
CA PHE A 275 24.56 -10.97 -26.88
C PHE A 275 25.45 -11.13 -25.64
N SER A 276 26.63 -11.76 -25.83
CA SER A 276 27.59 -11.98 -24.73
C SER A 276 28.05 -10.67 -24.07
N TYR A 277 28.22 -9.59 -24.84
CA TYR A 277 28.60 -8.29 -24.29
C TYR A 277 27.48 -7.70 -23.43
N ILE A 278 26.24 -7.66 -23.96
CA ILE A 278 25.07 -7.16 -23.20
C ILE A 278 24.85 -8.01 -21.96
N PHE A 279 24.97 -9.33 -22.09
CA PHE A 279 24.82 -10.27 -20.96
C PHE A 279 25.88 -10.04 -19.88
N GLY A 280 27.14 -9.81 -20.28
CA GLY A 280 28.21 -9.45 -19.34
C GLY A 280 27.91 -8.18 -18.55
N VAL A 281 27.46 -7.12 -19.24
CA VAL A 281 27.06 -5.85 -18.58
C VAL A 281 25.90 -6.08 -17.61
N ILE A 282 24.89 -6.86 -18.01
CA ILE A 282 23.77 -7.23 -17.14
C ILE A 282 24.29 -7.95 -15.90
N LEU A 283 25.12 -8.99 -16.04
CA LEU A 283 25.64 -9.77 -14.91
C LEU A 283 26.45 -8.91 -13.93
N ILE A 284 27.32 -8.04 -14.46
CA ILE A 284 28.10 -7.12 -13.62
C ILE A 284 27.17 -6.18 -12.85
N SER A 285 26.18 -5.60 -13.53
CA SER A 285 25.21 -4.69 -12.90
C SER A 285 24.37 -5.40 -11.84
N TYR A 286 23.92 -6.63 -12.10
CA TYR A 286 23.22 -7.46 -11.11
C TYR A 286 24.08 -7.72 -9.88
N PHE A 287 25.33 -8.15 -10.10
CA PHE A 287 26.26 -8.41 -9.01
C PHE A 287 26.48 -7.17 -8.14
N LEU A 288 26.77 -6.02 -8.77
CA LEU A 288 26.94 -4.74 -8.07
C LEU A 288 25.72 -4.36 -7.25
N LEU A 289 24.51 -4.48 -7.82
CA LEU A 289 23.26 -4.15 -7.14
C LEU A 289 22.96 -5.13 -5.99
N ILE A 290 23.12 -6.42 -6.19
CA ILE A 290 22.92 -7.41 -5.13
C ILE A 290 23.91 -7.16 -3.99
N PHE A 291 25.19 -7.00 -4.32
CA PHE A 291 26.24 -6.75 -3.33
C PHE A 291 25.98 -5.47 -2.53
N SER A 292 25.72 -4.34 -3.21
CA SER A 292 25.48 -3.06 -2.53
C SER A 292 24.23 -3.09 -1.64
N ASN A 293 23.12 -3.63 -2.13
CA ASN A 293 21.88 -3.68 -1.35
C ASN A 293 21.98 -4.68 -0.19
N THR A 294 22.66 -5.82 -0.37
CA THR A 294 22.92 -6.76 0.74
C THR A 294 23.79 -6.12 1.82
N LYS A 295 24.82 -5.34 1.43
CA LYS A 295 25.61 -4.56 2.40
C LYS A 295 24.78 -3.55 3.17
N VAL A 296 23.79 -2.92 2.57
CA VAL A 296 22.85 -2.03 3.27
C VAL A 296 22.08 -2.81 4.35
N LEU A 297 21.59 -4.00 4.02
CA LEU A 297 20.85 -4.84 4.97
C LEU A 297 21.73 -5.30 6.14
N ILE A 298 22.93 -5.81 5.85
CA ILE A 298 23.88 -6.29 6.87
C ILE A 298 24.27 -5.17 7.84
N ASN A 299 24.46 -3.94 7.33
CA ASN A 299 24.84 -2.78 8.14
C ASN A 299 23.62 -1.98 8.65
N ASN A 300 22.44 -2.58 8.71
CA ASN A 300 21.21 -1.96 9.21
C ASN A 300 20.99 -0.53 8.66
N GLY A 301 21.09 -0.36 7.31
CA GLY A 301 20.89 0.93 6.66
C GLY A 301 21.95 1.99 6.94
N TYR A 302 23.08 1.59 7.54
CA TYR A 302 24.17 2.48 7.94
C TYR A 302 23.71 3.61 8.88
N PHE A 303 23.27 3.26 10.08
CA PHE A 303 22.87 4.24 11.10
C PHE A 303 23.95 5.28 11.41
N SER A 304 25.23 4.94 11.23
CA SER A 304 26.37 5.85 11.46
C SER A 304 26.35 7.11 10.57
N ARG A 305 25.63 7.08 9.43
CA ARG A 305 25.50 8.24 8.53
C ARG A 305 24.47 9.28 9.00
N THR A 306 23.69 8.94 10.02
CA THR A 306 22.66 9.81 10.62
C THR A 306 23.07 10.27 12.02
N PRO A 307 22.63 11.46 12.46
CA PRO A 307 22.91 11.92 13.82
C PRO A 307 22.43 10.94 14.88
N GLN A 308 23.17 10.79 15.98
CA GLN A 308 22.85 9.86 17.06
C GLN A 308 21.44 10.04 17.64
N ILE A 309 20.96 11.29 17.68
CA ILE A 309 19.61 11.61 18.15
C ILE A 309 18.50 10.95 17.32
N LEU A 310 18.73 10.74 16.01
CA LEU A 310 17.81 10.02 15.13
C LEU A 310 17.91 8.50 15.35
N ASN A 311 19.11 7.99 15.55
CA ASN A 311 19.35 6.56 15.73
C ASN A 311 18.66 6.01 16.99
N LYS A 312 18.68 6.76 18.08
CA LYS A 312 18.07 6.36 19.36
C LYS A 312 16.55 6.26 19.30
N ASN A 313 15.91 7.06 18.44
CA ASN A 313 14.45 7.14 18.33
C ASN A 313 13.87 6.20 17.25
N LEU A 314 14.65 5.85 16.23
CA LEU A 314 14.20 4.98 15.12
C LEU A 314 14.27 3.49 15.45
N SER A 315 15.13 3.07 16.39
CA SER A 315 15.33 1.66 16.77
C SER A 315 14.39 1.16 17.86
N MET A 316 13.40 1.95 18.30
CA MET A 316 12.44 1.51 19.31
C MET A 316 11.54 0.40 18.74
N GLN A 317 11.77 -0.83 19.20
CA GLN A 317 10.79 -1.91 19.03
C GLN A 317 9.45 -1.46 19.63
N LYS A 318 8.37 -1.74 18.93
CA LYS A 318 7.02 -1.47 19.43
C LYS A 318 6.71 -2.46 20.56
N PRO A 319 6.62 -2.03 21.83
CA PRO A 319 6.50 -2.97 22.96
C PRO A 319 5.27 -3.88 22.88
N TRP A 320 4.20 -3.41 22.24
CA TRP A 320 2.96 -4.20 22.11
C TRP A 320 3.04 -5.33 21.09
N ASP A 321 3.93 -5.23 20.08
CA ASP A 321 4.15 -6.32 19.10
C ASP A 321 4.75 -7.56 19.76
N LEU A 322 5.41 -7.38 20.90
CA LEU A 322 6.07 -8.43 21.67
C LEU A 322 5.17 -9.03 22.77
N LEU A 323 4.02 -8.39 23.07
CA LEU A 323 3.17 -8.88 24.15
C LEU A 323 2.34 -10.08 23.66
N THR A 324 2.68 -11.23 24.22
CA THR A 324 1.96 -12.49 24.00
C THR A 324 1.46 -13.03 25.34
N ASP A 325 0.41 -13.83 25.30
CA ASP A 325 -0.09 -14.58 26.46
C ASP A 325 0.80 -15.81 26.75
N SER A 326 0.45 -16.56 27.80
CA SER A 326 1.17 -17.79 28.18
C SER A 326 1.11 -18.91 27.11
N LYS A 327 0.25 -18.77 26.12
CA LYS A 327 0.10 -19.69 24.98
C LYS A 327 0.73 -19.15 23.69
N ASN A 328 1.54 -18.10 23.79
CA ASN A 328 2.21 -17.42 22.67
C ASN A 328 1.27 -16.75 21.66
N ASN A 329 0.01 -16.48 22.03
CA ASN A 329 -0.91 -15.71 21.18
C ASN A 329 -0.63 -14.21 21.35
N LYS A 330 -0.63 -13.45 20.25
CA LYS A 330 -0.52 -11.99 20.29
C LYS A 330 -1.71 -11.39 21.05
N CYS A 331 -1.42 -10.37 21.87
CA CYS A 331 -2.46 -9.70 22.65
C CYS A 331 -3.16 -8.54 21.91
N LEU A 332 -2.61 -8.10 20.81
CA LEU A 332 -3.24 -7.14 19.92
C LEU A 332 -4.08 -7.91 18.87
N ASP A 333 -5.29 -7.42 18.57
CA ASP A 333 -6.24 -8.06 17.64
C ASP A 333 -6.60 -9.50 18.02
N ASN A 334 -6.75 -9.74 19.33
CA ASN A 334 -7.08 -11.04 19.86
C ASN A 334 -8.47 -11.06 20.50
N ILE A 335 -9.40 -11.76 19.86
CA ILE A 335 -10.78 -11.91 20.36
C ILE A 335 -10.80 -12.62 21.74
N LYS A 336 -9.85 -13.55 21.98
CA LYS A 336 -9.80 -14.36 23.20
C LYS A 336 -9.23 -13.63 24.42
N ARG A 337 -8.87 -12.37 24.32
CA ARG A 337 -8.26 -11.56 25.38
C ARG A 337 -7.03 -12.20 26.05
N CYS A 338 -5.98 -11.46 26.22
CA CYS A 338 -4.85 -11.94 27.01
C CYS A 338 -5.11 -11.78 28.50
N LYS A 339 -4.79 -12.83 29.26
CA LYS A 339 -4.92 -12.86 30.73
C LYS A 339 -3.56 -13.17 31.35
N PHE A 340 -3.14 -12.33 32.28
CA PHE A 340 -1.87 -12.45 33.00
C PHE A 340 -2.15 -12.53 34.49
N ASN A 341 -1.35 -13.29 35.24
CA ASN A 341 -1.51 -13.53 36.68
C ASN A 341 -2.91 -14.09 37.04
N ILE A 342 -3.25 -15.21 36.42
CA ILE A 342 -4.61 -15.83 36.47
C ILE A 342 -5.01 -16.25 37.90
N SER A 343 -4.06 -16.42 38.81
CA SER A 343 -4.31 -16.83 40.20
C SER A 343 -4.86 -15.70 41.10
N SER A 344 -4.92 -14.47 40.62
CA SER A 344 -5.42 -13.33 41.38
C SER A 344 -6.93 -13.21 41.29
N ASN A 345 -7.58 -12.89 42.43
CA ASN A 345 -9.03 -12.61 42.50
C ASN A 345 -9.38 -11.14 42.18
N LYS A 346 -8.39 -10.25 42.04
CA LYS A 346 -8.56 -8.84 41.70
C LYS A 346 -8.32 -8.63 40.23
N ASN A 347 -9.33 -8.19 39.49
CA ASN A 347 -9.24 -8.02 38.04
C ASN A 347 -8.99 -6.57 37.65
N LEU A 348 -8.07 -6.37 36.70
CA LEU A 348 -7.89 -5.10 36.01
C LEU A 348 -7.98 -5.34 34.50
N TYR A 349 -8.95 -4.66 33.89
CA TYR A 349 -9.19 -4.69 32.44
C TYR A 349 -8.60 -3.47 31.77
N LEU A 350 -7.93 -3.66 30.63
CA LEU A 350 -7.55 -2.59 29.71
C LEU A 350 -8.28 -2.81 28.37
N ILE A 351 -9.15 -1.84 28.02
CA ILE A 351 -10.05 -1.95 26.87
C ILE A 351 -9.85 -0.74 25.95
N GLY A 352 -9.68 -0.99 24.65
CA GLY A 352 -9.57 0.08 23.67
C GLY A 352 -8.85 -0.33 22.38
N ASP A 353 -8.37 0.66 21.65
CA ASP A 353 -7.70 0.50 20.38
C ASP A 353 -6.15 0.50 20.52
N SER A 354 -5.45 0.71 19.38
CA SER A 354 -3.99 0.77 19.33
C SER A 354 -3.37 1.84 20.24
N HIS A 355 -4.10 2.90 20.60
CA HIS A 355 -3.61 3.89 21.57
C HIS A 355 -3.47 3.29 22.97
N MET A 356 -4.37 2.40 23.34
CA MET A 356 -4.26 1.67 24.62
C MET A 356 -3.17 0.58 24.54
N ALA A 357 -2.88 0.05 23.35
CA ALA A 357 -1.75 -0.85 23.19
C ALA A 357 -0.41 -0.20 23.58
N SER A 358 -0.27 1.10 23.40
CA SER A 358 0.98 1.84 23.71
C SER A 358 1.36 1.80 25.19
N ILE A 359 0.36 1.70 26.09
CA ILE A 359 0.59 1.63 27.55
C ILE A 359 0.50 0.21 28.10
N MET A 360 0.07 -0.76 27.31
CA MET A 360 -0.25 -2.11 27.73
C MET A 360 0.94 -2.83 28.38
N PHE A 361 2.14 -2.68 27.80
CA PHE A 361 3.34 -3.37 28.26
C PHE A 361 3.79 -2.90 29.65
N ASP A 362 3.91 -1.61 29.85
CA ASP A 362 4.32 -1.03 31.16
C ASP A 362 3.24 -1.26 32.23
N LEU A 363 1.98 -1.05 31.85
CA LEU A 363 0.85 -1.26 32.75
C LEU A 363 0.76 -2.72 33.22
N LYS A 364 0.99 -3.70 32.34
CA LYS A 364 1.03 -5.12 32.70
C LYS A 364 2.03 -5.37 33.83
N ASN A 365 3.27 -4.89 33.69
CA ASN A 365 4.32 -5.12 34.68
C ASN A 365 3.94 -4.54 36.03
N ARG A 366 3.48 -3.29 36.10
CA ARG A 366 3.06 -2.60 37.32
C ARG A 366 1.85 -3.27 38.00
N VAL A 367 0.89 -3.74 37.19
CA VAL A 367 -0.36 -4.34 37.69
C VAL A 367 -0.11 -5.73 38.29
N ILE A 368 0.77 -6.52 37.67
CA ILE A 368 1.15 -7.85 38.19
C ILE A 368 1.89 -7.73 39.51
N GLU A 369 2.80 -6.75 39.67
CA GLU A 369 3.49 -6.46 40.93
C GLU A 369 2.49 -6.15 42.07
N LYS A 370 1.37 -5.51 41.74
CA LYS A 370 0.27 -5.22 42.71
C LYS A 370 -0.70 -6.38 42.91
N LYS A 371 -0.35 -7.58 42.41
CA LYS A 371 -1.14 -8.81 42.53
C LYS A 371 -2.54 -8.75 41.90
N TYR A 372 -2.73 -7.97 40.82
CA TYR A 372 -3.95 -8.02 40.01
C TYR A 372 -3.81 -9.04 38.88
N GLN A 373 -4.91 -9.64 38.48
CA GLN A 373 -5.03 -10.28 37.18
C GLN A 373 -5.20 -9.18 36.13
N PHE A 374 -4.29 -9.11 35.16
CA PHE A 374 -4.37 -8.15 34.07
C PHE A 374 -5.00 -8.78 32.84
N ILE A 375 -6.08 -8.17 32.35
CA ILE A 375 -6.87 -8.67 31.20
C ILE A 375 -6.90 -7.58 30.13
N THR A 376 -6.50 -7.92 28.91
CA THR A 376 -6.50 -6.95 27.81
C THR A 376 -7.54 -7.29 26.74
N SER A 377 -8.25 -6.29 26.27
CA SER A 377 -9.21 -6.36 25.16
C SER A 377 -8.90 -5.20 24.20
N ILE A 378 -7.81 -5.38 23.43
CA ILE A 378 -7.25 -4.35 22.56
C ILE A 378 -7.35 -4.79 21.11
N VAL A 379 -8.06 -4.00 20.30
CA VAL A 379 -8.28 -4.25 18.88
C VAL A 379 -7.95 -2.98 18.08
N ASN A 380 -7.13 -3.09 17.06
CA ASN A 380 -6.74 -1.96 16.23
C ASN A 380 -7.95 -1.26 15.60
N GLY A 381 -8.02 0.06 15.76
CA GLY A 381 -9.10 0.85 15.20
C GLY A 381 -10.48 0.54 15.78
N CYS A 382 -10.55 -0.04 16.98
CA CYS A 382 -11.78 -0.45 17.64
C CYS A 382 -11.90 0.13 19.05
N VAL A 383 -12.86 0.99 19.27
CA VAL A 383 -13.25 1.48 20.60
C VAL A 383 -14.56 0.81 21.01
N TYR A 384 -14.77 0.67 22.31
CA TYR A 384 -15.91 -0.03 22.90
C TYR A 384 -17.23 0.74 22.68
N PHE A 385 -17.99 0.34 21.64
CA PHE A 385 -19.31 0.89 21.32
C PHE A 385 -20.36 -0.23 21.16
N PRO A 386 -20.85 -0.81 22.26
CA PRO A 386 -21.87 -1.86 22.21
C PRO A 386 -23.11 -1.42 21.43
N GLY A 387 -23.66 -2.31 20.63
CA GLY A 387 -24.79 -2.00 19.76
C GLY A 387 -24.44 -1.42 18.40
N PHE A 388 -23.15 -1.41 18.05
CA PHE A 388 -22.67 -0.99 16.73
C PHE A 388 -21.68 -2.00 16.15
N ASP A 389 -21.69 -2.14 14.82
CA ASP A 389 -20.66 -2.84 14.06
C ASP A 389 -19.75 -1.84 13.40
N LEU A 390 -18.45 -2.04 13.46
CA LEU A 390 -17.51 -1.33 12.59
C LEU A 390 -17.59 -1.94 11.19
N VAL A 391 -17.96 -1.15 10.19
CA VAL A 391 -18.15 -1.60 8.81
C VAL A 391 -17.29 -0.80 7.85
N THR A 392 -16.94 -1.40 6.71
CA THR A 392 -16.32 -0.65 5.61
C THR A 392 -17.40 0.07 4.82
N VAL A 393 -17.27 1.38 4.62
CA VAL A 393 -18.28 2.28 4.01
C VAL A 393 -18.89 1.74 2.71
N ASN A 394 -18.08 1.06 1.88
CA ASN A 394 -18.54 0.58 0.57
C ASN A 394 -19.08 -0.86 0.55
N THR A 395 -18.89 -1.65 1.60
CA THR A 395 -19.22 -3.08 1.57
C THR A 395 -20.24 -3.48 2.64
N ILE A 396 -20.45 -2.64 3.66
CA ILE A 396 -21.32 -2.89 4.82
C ILE A 396 -21.02 -4.24 5.52
N VAL A 397 -19.81 -4.78 5.29
CA VAL A 397 -19.39 -6.03 5.94
C VAL A 397 -18.82 -5.68 7.32
N PRO A 398 -19.34 -6.28 8.40
CA PRO A 398 -18.81 -6.06 9.74
C PRO A 398 -17.35 -6.48 9.85
N ASP A 399 -16.58 -5.70 10.61
CA ASP A 399 -15.20 -6.05 10.93
C ASP A 399 -15.16 -7.33 11.77
N LYS A 400 -14.21 -8.20 11.48
CA LYS A 400 -14.07 -9.50 12.15
C LYS A 400 -13.84 -9.38 13.66
N PHE A 401 -13.11 -8.35 14.06
CA PHE A 401 -12.65 -8.14 15.45
C PHE A 401 -13.37 -7.00 16.17
N CYS A 402 -14.12 -6.17 15.45
CA CYS A 402 -14.80 -4.99 15.96
C CYS A 402 -16.26 -4.97 15.52
N ASN A 403 -17.09 -5.72 16.21
CA ASN A 403 -18.51 -5.85 15.92
C ASN A 403 -19.33 -6.00 17.21
N ASN A 404 -20.64 -5.93 17.09
CA ASN A 404 -21.55 -6.00 18.22
C ASN A 404 -21.45 -7.32 19.00
N ASP A 405 -21.20 -8.46 18.33
CA ASP A 405 -21.06 -9.75 19.00
C ASP A 405 -19.83 -9.78 19.92
N TYR A 406 -18.71 -9.20 19.47
CA TYR A 406 -17.52 -9.01 20.29
C TYR A 406 -17.81 -8.13 21.52
N PHE A 407 -18.56 -7.04 21.36
CA PHE A 407 -18.91 -6.16 22.47
C PHE A 407 -19.87 -6.83 23.47
N LEU A 408 -20.83 -7.61 22.99
CA LEU A 408 -21.75 -8.37 23.86
C LEU A 408 -21.03 -9.45 24.66
N ASP A 409 -20.07 -10.14 24.04
CA ASP A 409 -19.23 -11.13 24.74
C ASP A 409 -18.36 -10.47 25.81
N LEU A 410 -17.75 -9.32 25.48
CA LEU A 410 -16.98 -8.52 26.45
C LEU A 410 -17.89 -8.03 27.60
N GLU A 411 -19.07 -7.52 27.31
CA GLU A 411 -20.03 -7.05 28.32
C GLU A 411 -20.44 -8.17 29.26
N LYS A 412 -20.68 -9.40 28.79
CA LYS A 412 -20.97 -10.56 29.65
C LYS A 412 -19.82 -10.81 30.62
N GLU A 413 -18.55 -10.81 30.15
CA GLU A 413 -17.39 -11.02 31.03
C GLU A 413 -17.28 -9.92 32.08
N LEU A 414 -17.44 -8.64 31.70
CA LEU A 414 -17.36 -7.51 32.61
C LEU A 414 -18.49 -7.51 33.66
N ASN A 415 -19.69 -7.98 33.31
CA ASN A 415 -20.82 -8.09 34.25
C ASN A 415 -20.67 -9.26 35.24
N ASN A 416 -19.95 -10.32 34.87
CA ASN A 416 -19.72 -11.47 35.73
C ASN A 416 -18.65 -11.19 36.80
N HIS A 417 -17.76 -10.21 36.58
CA HIS A 417 -16.73 -9.81 37.55
C HIS A 417 -17.14 -8.48 38.21
N LYS A 418 -17.40 -8.54 39.52
CA LYS A 418 -17.66 -7.36 40.37
C LYS A 418 -16.35 -6.88 40.99
N ASP A 419 -16.33 -5.63 41.43
CA ASP A 419 -15.19 -4.99 42.11
C ASP A 419 -13.89 -4.97 41.27
N SER A 420 -14.05 -5.02 39.96
CA SER A 420 -12.95 -4.93 39.03
C SER A 420 -12.57 -3.47 38.74
N VAL A 421 -11.33 -3.25 38.38
CA VAL A 421 -10.89 -1.97 37.80
C VAL A 421 -10.93 -2.11 36.26
N ILE A 422 -11.69 -1.22 35.60
CA ILE A 422 -11.82 -1.24 34.15
C ILE A 422 -11.32 0.08 33.58
N ILE A 423 -10.28 0.00 32.75
CA ILE A 423 -9.67 1.15 32.09
C ILE A 423 -10.17 1.16 30.64
N PHE A 424 -10.82 2.25 30.26
CA PHE A 424 -11.23 2.51 28.87
C PHE A 424 -10.43 3.67 28.28
N GLY A 425 -10.01 3.52 27.07
CA GLY A 425 -9.36 4.57 26.31
C GLY A 425 -9.31 4.27 24.82
N GLY A 426 -8.84 5.22 24.06
CA GLY A 426 -8.73 5.07 22.61
C GLY A 426 -8.64 6.41 21.88
N ARG A 427 -8.58 6.32 20.57
CA ARG A 427 -8.50 7.44 19.65
C ARG A 427 -9.88 8.07 19.41
N PHE A 428 -10.63 8.37 20.50
CA PHE A 428 -12.01 8.85 20.45
C PHE A 428 -12.27 9.98 19.43
N PRO A 429 -11.39 11.01 19.29
CA PRO A 429 -11.62 12.09 18.33
C PRO A 429 -11.80 11.60 16.90
N MET A 430 -11.10 10.53 16.52
CA MET A 430 -11.21 9.93 15.18
C MET A 430 -12.62 9.41 14.89
N TYR A 431 -13.32 8.91 15.90
CA TYR A 431 -14.64 8.31 15.75
C TYR A 431 -15.77 9.32 15.94
N PHE A 432 -15.54 10.38 16.72
CA PHE A 432 -16.55 11.38 17.05
C PHE A 432 -16.55 12.59 16.11
N ASN A 433 -15.43 12.90 15.50
CA ASN A 433 -15.23 14.07 14.63
C ASN A 433 -14.94 13.63 13.18
N GLU A 434 -15.91 13.00 12.54
CA GLU A 434 -15.76 12.33 11.23
C GLU A 434 -15.01 13.12 10.14
N TYR A 435 -15.08 14.46 10.18
CA TYR A 435 -14.57 15.31 9.09
C TYR A 435 -13.44 16.27 9.49
N ASP A 436 -13.28 16.58 10.79
CA ASP A 436 -12.40 17.66 11.27
C ASP A 436 -11.23 17.15 12.12
N TYR A 437 -10.99 15.84 12.14
CA TYR A 437 -10.01 15.24 13.03
C TYR A 437 -8.59 15.76 12.75
N PHE A 438 -8.20 15.83 11.48
CA PHE A 438 -6.99 16.50 11.01
C PHE A 438 -7.35 17.51 9.92
N ASP A 439 -7.32 18.77 10.26
CA ASP A 439 -7.73 19.87 9.37
C ASP A 439 -6.61 20.39 8.46
N ASN A 440 -5.47 19.69 8.40
CA ASN A 440 -4.29 20.09 7.62
C ASN A 440 -3.56 21.36 8.07
N LYS A 441 -4.02 22.07 9.09
CA LYS A 441 -3.40 23.33 9.49
C LYS A 441 -2.04 23.14 10.12
N GLU A 442 -1.79 21.96 10.70
CA GLU A 442 -0.48 21.60 11.25
C GLU A 442 0.44 20.91 10.24
N GLY A 443 0.06 20.90 8.96
CA GLY A 443 0.91 20.40 7.87
C GLY A 443 0.95 18.89 7.70
N GLY A 444 -0.03 18.14 8.21
CA GLY A 444 -0.16 16.70 8.02
C GLY A 444 -1.58 16.29 7.72
N ILE A 445 -1.73 15.32 6.79
CA ILE A 445 -2.97 14.60 6.55
C ILE A 445 -2.70 13.15 6.90
N GLU A 446 -3.53 12.56 7.74
CA GLU A 446 -3.48 11.13 7.98
C GLU A 446 -3.85 10.38 6.70
N ASN A 447 -3.14 9.28 6.41
CA ASN A 447 -3.35 8.46 5.21
C ASN A 447 -3.38 9.27 3.89
N ASN A 448 -2.55 10.30 3.77
CA ASN A 448 -2.46 11.15 2.58
C ASN A 448 -3.79 11.80 2.16
N GLY A 449 -4.65 12.13 3.12
CA GLY A 449 -5.96 12.72 2.88
C GLY A 449 -7.05 11.73 2.51
N MET A 450 -6.78 10.44 2.57
CA MET A 450 -7.85 9.45 2.49
C MET A 450 -8.67 9.51 3.77
N LYS A 451 -9.98 9.69 3.62
CA LYS A 451 -10.92 9.51 4.73
C LYS A 451 -10.81 8.07 5.23
N TRP A 452 -10.95 7.91 6.55
CA TRP A 452 -11.10 6.58 7.10
C TRP A 452 -12.31 5.91 6.45
N ASN A 453 -12.13 4.76 5.84
CA ASN A 453 -13.16 4.09 5.04
C ASN A 453 -14.05 3.15 5.87
N LYS A 454 -14.02 3.28 7.20
CA LYS A 454 -14.84 2.52 8.14
C LYS A 454 -15.76 3.46 8.90
N GLU A 455 -16.94 2.98 9.23
CA GLU A 455 -17.95 3.68 10.03
C GLU A 455 -18.62 2.71 10.99
N TYR A 456 -19.25 3.23 12.03
CA TYR A 456 -20.03 2.43 12.98
C TYR A 456 -21.48 2.33 12.54
N ALA A 457 -21.88 1.16 12.03
CA ALA A 457 -23.26 0.85 11.64
C ALA A 457 -24.08 0.44 12.86
N LYS A 458 -25.26 1.04 13.01
CA LYS A 458 -26.16 0.82 14.15
C LYS A 458 -26.78 -0.58 14.13
N LYS A 459 -26.76 -1.27 15.29
CA LYS A 459 -27.39 -2.58 15.54
C LYS A 459 -28.32 -2.60 16.74
N SER A 460 -28.47 -1.49 17.47
CA SER A 460 -29.25 -1.40 18.70
C SER A 460 -30.12 -0.15 18.75
N ASN A 461 -30.81 0.04 19.87
CA ASN A 461 -31.69 1.21 20.11
C ASN A 461 -30.93 2.48 20.56
N TYR A 462 -29.60 2.47 20.67
CA TYR A 462 -28.85 3.69 20.97
C TYR A 462 -28.93 4.67 19.80
N ASN A 463 -29.00 5.97 20.09
CA ASN A 463 -29.10 7.00 19.05
C ASN A 463 -27.81 7.11 18.26
N ASN A 464 -26.66 7.09 18.93
CA ASN A 464 -25.34 7.20 18.35
C ASN A 464 -24.29 6.48 19.23
N ILE A 465 -23.04 6.44 18.75
CA ILE A 465 -21.93 5.78 19.46
C ILE A 465 -21.59 6.44 20.81
N LYS A 466 -21.79 7.76 20.97
CA LYS A 466 -21.56 8.46 22.24
C LYS A 466 -22.56 8.02 23.28
N ASP A 467 -23.84 7.94 22.90
CA ASP A 467 -24.91 7.45 23.81
C ASP A 467 -24.67 6.00 24.22
N SER A 468 -24.24 5.15 23.28
CA SER A 468 -23.87 3.77 23.57
C SER A 468 -22.75 3.69 24.59
N PHE A 469 -21.65 4.40 24.37
CA PHE A 469 -20.52 4.42 25.27
C PHE A 469 -20.92 4.91 26.67
N LYS A 470 -21.56 6.09 26.76
CA LYS A 470 -21.99 6.69 28.01
C LYS A 470 -22.87 5.75 28.84
N ASN A 471 -23.93 5.19 28.23
CA ASN A 471 -24.85 4.31 28.92
C ASN A 471 -24.18 3.00 29.37
N SER A 472 -23.27 2.44 28.54
CA SER A 472 -22.52 1.23 28.90
C SER A 472 -21.57 1.49 30.07
N ILE A 473 -20.85 2.61 30.07
CA ILE A 473 -19.96 3.00 31.17
C ILE A 473 -20.74 3.23 32.46
N LEU A 474 -21.87 3.95 32.41
CA LEU A 474 -22.74 4.18 33.58
C LEU A 474 -23.30 2.85 34.14
N LYS A 475 -23.62 1.89 33.29
CA LYS A 475 -24.05 0.55 33.71
C LYS A 475 -22.94 -0.21 34.43
N LEU A 476 -21.73 -0.20 33.89
CA LEU A 476 -20.58 -0.89 34.45
C LEU A 476 -20.06 -0.25 35.73
N SER A 477 -20.17 1.07 35.87
CA SER A 477 -19.71 1.82 37.05
C SER A 477 -20.51 1.49 38.33
N LYS A 478 -21.73 0.93 38.22
CA LYS A 478 -22.53 0.49 39.35
C LYS A 478 -21.88 -0.67 40.13
N LYS A 479 -20.98 -1.44 39.49
CA LYS A 479 -20.40 -2.66 40.07
C LYS A 479 -18.87 -2.67 40.01
N ASN A 480 -18.25 -1.74 39.32
CA ASN A 480 -16.83 -1.73 39.04
C ASN A 480 -16.25 -0.30 39.12
N LYS A 481 -14.95 -0.21 39.39
CA LYS A 481 -14.25 1.06 39.33
C LYS A 481 -13.83 1.35 37.87
N ILE A 482 -14.35 2.44 37.31
CA ILE A 482 -14.06 2.85 35.94
C ILE A 482 -12.98 3.92 35.91
N ILE A 483 -12.01 3.78 35.01
CA ILE A 483 -10.99 4.78 34.69
C ILE A 483 -11.11 5.09 33.20
N LEU A 484 -11.38 6.35 32.88
CA LEU A 484 -11.38 6.82 31.49
C LEU A 484 -10.05 7.53 31.21
N ILE A 485 -9.35 7.08 30.16
CA ILE A 485 -8.13 7.74 29.69
C ILE A 485 -8.52 8.72 28.58
N TYR A 486 -8.20 9.99 28.78
CA TYR A 486 -8.37 11.01 27.75
C TYR A 486 -7.55 10.68 26.50
N PRO A 487 -7.95 11.19 25.32
CA PRO A 487 -7.20 10.98 24.08
C PRO A 487 -5.74 11.37 24.24
N ILE A 488 -4.85 10.51 23.74
CA ILE A 488 -3.43 10.80 23.70
C ILE A 488 -3.21 11.99 22.75
N PRO A 489 -2.43 13.02 23.14
CA PRO A 489 -2.11 14.12 22.24
C PRO A 489 -1.43 13.63 20.96
N GLU A 490 -1.96 14.04 19.82
CA GLU A 490 -1.45 13.72 18.50
C GLU A 490 -0.97 14.96 17.77
N VAL A 491 0.12 14.83 17.03
CA VAL A 491 0.74 15.99 16.34
C VAL A 491 -0.02 16.41 15.08
N GLY A 492 -0.89 15.55 14.50
CA GLY A 492 -1.68 15.89 13.31
C GLY A 492 -0.89 15.89 11.99
N TRP A 493 0.31 15.36 11.99
CA TRP A 493 1.18 15.21 10.83
C TRP A 493 2.07 13.97 11.00
N ASP A 494 2.64 13.49 9.89
CA ASP A 494 3.53 12.33 9.89
C ASP A 494 4.91 12.69 10.50
N PRO A 495 5.25 12.18 11.70
CA PRO A 495 6.52 12.48 12.35
C PRO A 495 7.73 12.04 11.53
N PHE A 496 7.66 10.86 10.89
CA PHE A 496 8.76 10.33 10.09
C PHE A 496 9.03 11.18 8.86
N LYS A 497 7.98 11.65 8.20
CA LYS A 497 8.10 12.56 7.07
C LYS A 497 8.77 13.87 7.48
N LYS A 498 8.38 14.47 8.60
CA LYS A 498 8.96 15.71 9.12
C LYS A 498 10.43 15.51 9.54
N ILE A 499 10.74 14.42 10.20
CA ILE A 499 12.11 14.07 10.58
C ILE A 499 12.99 13.90 9.33
N ASN A 500 12.50 13.14 8.33
CA ASN A 500 13.22 12.96 7.08
C ASN A 500 13.46 14.27 6.34
N LEU A 501 12.45 15.13 6.27
CA LEU A 501 12.57 16.45 5.65
C LEU A 501 13.58 17.34 6.38
N SER A 502 13.58 17.36 7.72
CA SER A 502 14.57 18.09 8.53
C SER A 502 15.99 17.56 8.29
N TRP A 503 16.14 16.24 8.15
CA TRP A 503 17.39 15.60 7.77
C TRP A 503 17.87 16.03 6.38
N VAL A 504 17.00 15.99 5.38
CA VAL A 504 17.30 16.43 4.00
C VAL A 504 17.70 17.91 3.96
N LYS A 505 16.97 18.76 4.68
CA LYS A 505 17.26 20.21 4.78
C LYS A 505 18.60 20.49 5.47
N SER A 506 18.95 19.73 6.51
CA SER A 506 20.22 19.89 7.22
C SER A 506 21.44 19.62 6.33
N LYS A 507 21.34 18.68 5.39
CA LYS A 507 22.42 18.38 4.43
C LYS A 507 22.68 19.48 3.42
N LYS A 508 21.73 20.38 3.18
CA LYS A 508 21.90 21.54 2.30
C LYS A 508 22.66 22.69 2.98
N LYS A 509 22.76 22.69 4.32
CA LYS A 509 23.47 23.72 5.10
C LYS A 509 24.84 23.19 5.51
N THR A 510 25.88 23.64 4.86
CA THR A 510 27.28 23.16 4.97
C THR A 510 27.94 23.26 6.34
N ASN A 511 27.33 23.95 7.34
CA ASN A 511 27.95 24.18 8.66
C ASN A 511 26.99 24.18 9.87
N SER A 512 25.77 23.63 9.74
CA SER A 512 24.84 23.62 10.87
C SER A 512 24.77 22.24 11.51
N GLN A 513 24.99 22.15 12.82
CA GLN A 513 24.56 21.01 13.61
C GLN A 513 23.09 20.70 13.30
N PHE A 514 22.78 19.44 13.10
CA PHE A 514 21.41 18.99 12.91
C PHE A 514 20.59 19.41 14.15
N SER A 515 19.67 20.33 13.94
CA SER A 515 18.69 20.72 14.95
C SER A 515 17.30 20.40 14.42
N PHE A 516 16.46 19.80 15.24
CA PHE A 516 15.04 19.73 14.92
C PHE A 516 14.49 21.17 14.90
N GLU A 517 13.87 21.59 13.80
CA GLU A 517 12.94 22.71 13.84
C GLU A 517 11.88 22.40 14.90
N ASN A 518 11.38 23.40 15.59
CA ASN A 518 10.37 23.23 16.64
C ASN A 518 9.12 22.56 16.04
N ILE A 519 9.06 21.23 16.16
CA ILE A 519 8.02 20.40 15.56
C ILE A 519 7.02 20.08 16.68
N THR A 520 6.17 21.06 17.00
CA THR A 520 5.16 20.91 18.05
C THR A 520 3.78 21.26 17.50
N THR A 521 2.77 20.61 18.04
CA THR A 521 1.37 21.00 17.88
C THR A 521 0.92 21.66 19.18
N SER A 522 0.24 22.80 19.11
CA SER A 522 -0.16 23.55 20.31
C SER A 522 -1.19 22.77 21.12
N TYR A 523 -1.18 23.01 22.44
CA TYR A 523 -2.17 22.38 23.36
C TYR A 523 -3.61 22.78 23.01
N ASP A 524 -3.83 23.97 22.46
CA ASP A 524 -5.16 24.41 22.05
C ASP A 524 -5.70 23.61 20.85
N VAL A 525 -4.84 23.20 19.93
CA VAL A 525 -5.22 22.27 18.86
C VAL A 525 -5.62 20.92 19.43
N TYR A 526 -4.87 20.39 20.39
CA TYR A 526 -5.25 19.16 21.09
C TYR A 526 -6.60 19.29 21.77
N LYS A 527 -6.85 20.37 22.54
CA LYS A 527 -8.15 20.63 23.18
C LYS A 527 -9.27 20.68 22.14
N LYS A 528 -9.09 21.45 21.07
CA LYS A 528 -10.09 21.56 20.00
C LYS A 528 -10.42 20.21 19.36
N ARG A 529 -9.42 19.39 19.07
CA ARG A 529 -9.61 18.05 18.50
C ARG A 529 -10.33 17.09 19.47
N SER A 530 -10.02 17.21 20.76
CA SER A 530 -10.54 16.31 21.80
C SER A 530 -11.83 16.78 22.43
N ASN A 531 -12.35 17.95 22.03
CA ASN A 531 -13.53 18.56 22.67
C ASN A 531 -14.73 17.64 22.73
N SER A 532 -15.02 16.95 21.63
CA SER A 532 -16.12 15.96 21.56
C SER A 532 -15.98 14.79 22.53
N THR A 533 -14.75 14.50 22.99
CA THR A 533 -14.46 13.49 24.01
C THR A 533 -14.55 14.06 25.41
N PHE A 534 -14.14 15.33 25.60
CA PHE A 534 -14.26 15.99 26.90
C PHE A 534 -15.70 16.29 27.30
N GLU A 535 -16.59 16.47 26.33
CA GLU A 535 -18.03 16.66 26.52
C GLU A 535 -18.78 15.35 26.85
N LEU A 536 -18.16 14.21 26.70
CA LEU A 536 -18.72 12.89 26.96
C LEU A 536 -18.75 12.56 28.45
#